data_b9c476568e0223778efb5154fa772726
#
_entry.id   b9c476568e0223778efb5154fa772726
#
_cell.length_a   1.000
_cell.length_b   1.000
_cell.length_c   1.000
_cell.angle_alpha   90.00
_cell.angle_beta   90.00
_cell.angle_gamma   90.00
#
_symmetry.space_group_name_H-M   'P 1'
#
loop_
_entity.id
_entity.type
_entity.pdbx_description
1 polymer ?
#
loop_
_entity_poly.entity_id
_entity_poly.type
_entity_poly.pdbx_seq_one_letter_code
_entity_poly.pdbx_strand_id
1 'polypeptide(L)'
;MQPRGATEIQMEMLYKYVSKELLDQVQICTSIPGKVPLDPNKVNILWQKNSWDQPNLQEFFNNKARHKEYDWYVFNSHWNYEKFRYFFDIPTERSVVIKNGTNNFPKRKVYKKGEPIKILHHNTPWRGLNVVLRAMQEIKNPNIILDVYSSTQVYGDAFKKHNDDQFKPLYEQAQQLPNVNYIGYKPNEYILEHMTDYDLYVYPSVFEETSCVSALEALAAGVHVITNNFGALYETCAEWPVYVTYNTNYEAMARDTAAAIEVAASYLHEDFIQDHLEEQQKFYKRFYNWQKKGMEWESFLRGAINERKQKLR
;
A
#
# COMPACT_ATOMS: atom_id res chain seq x y z
N MET A 1 10.47 8.49 17.89
CA MET A 1 9.41 7.58 17.43
C MET A 1 10.04 6.41 16.67
N GLN A 2 9.59 5.18 16.90
CA GLN A 2 10.03 4.01 16.13
C GLN A 2 9.40 4.05 14.74
N PRO A 3 10.09 3.58 13.69
CA PRO A 3 9.51 3.42 12.37
C PRO A 3 8.27 2.53 12.41
N ARG A 4 7.19 2.94 11.74
CA ARG A 4 5.95 2.18 11.66
C ARG A 4 5.29 2.38 10.29
N GLY A 5 5.99 1.88 9.28
CA GLY A 5 5.48 1.83 7.91
C GLY A 5 4.54 0.65 7.67
N ALA A 6 4.14 0.49 6.41
CA ALA A 6 3.22 -0.59 6.01
C ALA A 6 3.75 -1.99 6.36
N THR A 7 5.07 -2.21 6.29
CA THR A 7 5.67 -3.52 6.62
C THR A 7 5.47 -3.88 8.07
N GLU A 8 5.75 -2.94 8.98
CA GLU A 8 5.61 -3.14 10.43
C GLU A 8 4.14 -3.38 10.80
N ILE A 9 3.23 -2.59 10.26
CA ILE A 9 1.79 -2.74 10.49
C ILE A 9 1.30 -4.11 10.00
N GLN A 10 1.69 -4.54 8.81
CA GLN A 10 1.31 -5.84 8.27
C GLN A 10 1.87 -7.01 9.11
N MET A 11 3.08 -6.87 9.69
CA MET A 11 3.65 -7.86 10.60
C MET A 11 2.88 -7.91 11.94
N GLU A 12 2.57 -6.76 12.53
CA GLU A 12 1.76 -6.68 13.77
C GLU A 12 0.40 -7.38 13.58
N MET A 13 -0.24 -7.12 12.44
CA MET A 13 -1.53 -7.72 12.11
C MET A 13 -1.42 -9.24 11.88
N LEU A 14 -0.34 -9.69 11.24
CA LEU A 14 -0.08 -11.12 11.09
C LEU A 14 0.02 -11.80 12.48
N TYR A 15 0.81 -11.24 13.39
CA TYR A 15 0.94 -11.78 14.75
C TYR A 15 -0.37 -11.75 15.55
N LYS A 16 -1.28 -10.83 15.23
CA LYS A 16 -2.61 -10.74 15.86
C LYS A 16 -3.59 -11.80 15.36
N TYR A 17 -3.51 -12.17 14.06
CA TYR A 17 -4.53 -13.00 13.40
C TYR A 17 -4.08 -14.43 13.10
N VAL A 18 -2.82 -14.76 13.30
CA VAL A 18 -2.27 -16.10 13.14
C VAL A 18 -1.97 -16.68 14.52
N SER A 19 -2.28 -17.97 14.71
CA SER A 19 -2.08 -18.62 16.00
C SER A 19 -0.62 -18.66 16.41
N LYS A 20 -0.36 -18.40 17.70
CA LYS A 20 0.98 -18.41 18.27
C LYS A 20 1.68 -19.77 18.06
N GLU A 21 0.94 -20.88 18.16
CA GLU A 21 1.46 -22.23 17.93
C GLU A 21 2.15 -22.40 16.56
N LEU A 22 1.60 -21.79 15.52
CA LEU A 22 2.21 -21.82 14.17
C LEU A 22 3.38 -20.85 14.09
N LEU A 23 3.23 -19.65 14.66
CA LEU A 23 4.28 -18.61 14.63
C LEU A 23 5.54 -19.05 15.39
N ASP A 24 5.41 -19.82 16.46
CA ASP A 24 6.56 -20.33 17.23
C ASP A 24 7.41 -21.34 16.42
N GLN A 25 6.86 -21.98 15.38
CA GLN A 25 7.55 -22.96 14.53
C GLN A 25 8.18 -22.36 13.27
N VAL A 26 8.00 -21.07 13.02
CA VAL A 26 8.50 -20.37 11.84
C VAL A 26 9.32 -19.15 12.21
N GLN A 27 10.18 -18.72 11.30
CA GLN A 27 10.85 -17.43 11.36
C GLN A 27 10.49 -16.65 10.10
N ILE A 28 9.78 -15.54 10.25
CA ILE A 28 9.39 -14.68 9.13
C ILE A 28 10.32 -13.47 9.09
N CYS A 29 11.17 -13.43 8.07
CA CYS A 29 12.02 -12.29 7.75
C CYS A 29 11.33 -11.40 6.73
N THR A 30 11.40 -10.08 6.88
CA THR A 30 10.74 -9.14 5.95
C THR A 30 11.74 -8.42 5.08
N SER A 31 11.44 -8.31 3.81
CA SER A 31 12.07 -7.46 2.79
C SER A 31 13.54 -7.76 2.51
N ILE A 32 14.44 -7.60 3.49
CA ILE A 32 15.89 -7.68 3.28
C ILE A 32 16.42 -9.02 3.78
N PRO A 33 16.87 -9.92 2.87
CA PRO A 33 17.44 -11.20 3.25
C PRO A 33 18.77 -11.01 3.99
N GLY A 34 19.05 -11.91 4.95
CA GLY A 34 20.31 -11.87 5.73
C GLY A 34 20.39 -10.79 6.81
N LYS A 35 19.34 -9.97 7.00
CA LYS A 35 19.28 -8.95 8.05
C LYS A 35 19.28 -9.55 9.47
N VAL A 36 18.72 -10.76 9.60
CA VAL A 36 18.64 -11.50 10.85
C VAL A 36 19.18 -12.90 10.61
N PRO A 37 20.00 -13.48 11.54
CA PRO A 37 20.42 -14.87 11.44
C PRO A 37 19.21 -15.82 11.38
N LEU A 38 19.27 -16.82 10.53
CA LEU A 38 18.20 -17.79 10.37
C LEU A 38 18.27 -18.85 11.48
N ASP A 39 17.11 -19.23 12.01
CA ASP A 39 16.99 -20.29 13.01
C ASP A 39 16.90 -21.66 12.29
N PRO A 40 17.91 -22.55 12.47
CA PRO A 40 17.93 -23.85 11.81
C PRO A 40 16.82 -24.80 12.29
N ASN A 41 16.16 -24.50 13.40
CA ASN A 41 15.08 -25.30 13.97
C ASN A 41 13.69 -24.87 13.49
N LYS A 42 13.58 -23.76 12.76
CA LYS A 42 12.33 -23.20 12.28
C LYS A 42 12.21 -23.26 10.75
N VAL A 43 10.97 -23.16 10.25
CA VAL A 43 10.75 -22.88 8.83
C VAL A 43 11.09 -21.42 8.59
N ASN A 44 12.10 -21.16 7.76
CA ASN A 44 12.58 -19.81 7.45
C ASN A 44 11.86 -19.26 6.22
N ILE A 45 11.13 -18.19 6.39
CA ILE A 45 10.29 -17.57 5.38
C ILE A 45 10.78 -16.16 5.11
N LEU A 46 11.03 -15.82 3.85
CA LEU A 46 11.24 -14.44 3.43
C LEU A 46 9.94 -13.84 2.90
N TRP A 47 9.33 -12.94 3.67
CA TRP A 47 8.17 -12.16 3.21
C TRP A 47 8.63 -10.91 2.48
N GLN A 48 8.70 -11.01 1.14
CA GLN A 48 9.22 -9.94 0.29
C GLN A 48 8.18 -8.85 0.07
N LYS A 49 8.53 -7.63 0.47
CA LYS A 49 7.70 -6.44 0.36
C LYS A 49 8.37 -5.30 -0.43
N ASN A 50 9.68 -5.41 -0.68
CA ASN A 50 10.42 -4.45 -1.46
C ASN A 50 10.36 -4.79 -2.95
N SER A 51 10.56 -3.78 -3.80
CA SER A 51 10.69 -3.98 -5.24
C SER A 51 12.02 -4.66 -5.59
N TRP A 52 12.01 -5.41 -6.67
CA TRP A 52 13.11 -6.21 -7.19
C TRP A 52 14.39 -5.41 -7.50
N ASP A 53 14.25 -4.15 -7.89
CA ASP A 53 15.33 -3.25 -8.33
C ASP A 53 16.10 -2.57 -7.19
N GLN A 54 15.72 -2.82 -5.93
CA GLN A 54 16.41 -2.19 -4.81
C GLN A 54 17.84 -2.71 -4.65
N PRO A 55 18.84 -1.79 -4.51
CA PRO A 55 20.25 -2.16 -4.46
C PRO A 55 20.61 -3.16 -3.36
N ASN A 56 19.98 -3.06 -2.19
CA ASN A 56 20.24 -3.92 -1.03
C ASN A 56 19.70 -5.36 -1.17
N LEU A 57 19.02 -5.67 -2.27
CA LEU A 57 18.53 -7.01 -2.58
C LEU A 57 19.41 -7.74 -3.59
N GLN A 58 20.17 -6.99 -4.39
CA GLN A 58 20.89 -7.51 -5.55
C GLN A 58 21.94 -8.57 -5.20
N GLU A 59 22.70 -8.36 -4.11
CA GLU A 59 23.73 -9.31 -3.67
C GLU A 59 23.13 -10.69 -3.36
N PHE A 60 22.00 -10.73 -2.69
CA PHE A 60 21.36 -12.00 -2.33
C PHE A 60 20.70 -12.65 -3.55
N PHE A 61 19.84 -11.94 -4.26
CA PHE A 61 19.01 -12.53 -5.31
C PHE A 61 19.77 -12.85 -6.59
N ASN A 62 20.85 -12.16 -6.91
CA ASN A 62 21.74 -12.53 -8.04
C ASN A 62 22.57 -13.80 -7.76
N ASN A 63 22.67 -14.22 -6.51
CA ASN A 63 23.34 -15.48 -6.15
C ASN A 63 22.31 -16.60 -5.95
N LYS A 64 22.00 -17.32 -7.03
CA LYS A 64 21.03 -18.43 -7.01
C LYS A 64 21.30 -19.50 -5.95
N ALA A 65 22.59 -19.73 -5.59
CA ALA A 65 22.94 -20.68 -4.55
C ALA A 65 22.40 -20.28 -3.17
N ARG A 66 22.15 -18.98 -2.95
CA ARG A 66 21.60 -18.44 -1.72
C ARG A 66 20.07 -18.59 -1.62
N HIS A 67 19.37 -18.85 -2.73
CA HIS A 67 17.92 -19.01 -2.71
C HIS A 67 17.46 -20.19 -1.82
N LYS A 68 18.32 -21.17 -1.59
CA LYS A 68 18.04 -22.29 -0.66
C LYS A 68 18.18 -21.95 0.83
N GLU A 69 18.68 -20.74 1.18
CA GLU A 69 18.79 -20.31 2.58
C GLU A 69 17.40 -20.14 3.22
N TYR A 70 16.39 -19.77 2.43
CA TYR A 70 15.00 -19.72 2.88
C TYR A 70 14.23 -20.95 2.42
N ASP A 71 13.39 -21.48 3.31
CA ASP A 71 12.50 -22.59 2.97
C ASP A 71 11.37 -22.11 2.03
N TRP A 72 10.88 -20.86 2.22
CA TRP A 72 9.79 -20.28 1.46
C TRP A 72 9.95 -18.78 1.22
N TYR A 73 9.40 -18.35 0.06
CA TYR A 73 9.25 -16.95 -0.32
C TYR A 73 7.78 -16.58 -0.37
N VAL A 74 7.37 -15.54 0.35
CA VAL A 74 6.02 -15.00 0.31
C VAL A 74 6.05 -13.62 -0.30
N PHE A 75 5.25 -13.39 -1.33
CA PHE A 75 5.13 -12.10 -2.02
C PHE A 75 3.79 -11.44 -1.70
N ASN A 76 3.78 -10.12 -1.67
CA ASN A 76 2.58 -9.33 -1.37
C ASN A 76 1.69 -9.05 -2.60
N SER A 77 2.14 -9.43 -3.80
CA SER A 77 1.38 -9.37 -5.06
C SER A 77 1.94 -10.33 -6.09
N HIS A 78 1.13 -10.70 -7.07
CA HIS A 78 1.59 -11.46 -8.25
C HIS A 78 2.57 -10.63 -9.08
N TRP A 79 2.32 -9.32 -9.21
CA TRP A 79 3.24 -8.43 -9.88
C TRP A 79 4.65 -8.49 -9.28
N ASN A 80 4.77 -8.40 -7.95
CA ASN A 80 6.06 -8.48 -7.26
C ASN A 80 6.70 -9.87 -7.43
N TYR A 81 5.92 -10.95 -7.28
CA TYR A 81 6.38 -12.32 -7.51
C TYR A 81 6.95 -12.50 -8.93
N GLU A 82 6.22 -12.06 -9.97
CA GLU A 82 6.65 -12.19 -11.36
C GLU A 82 7.94 -11.42 -11.66
N LYS A 83 8.14 -10.24 -11.04
CA LYS A 83 9.41 -9.50 -11.15
C LYS A 83 10.58 -10.31 -10.58
N PHE A 84 10.44 -10.86 -9.38
CA PHE A 84 11.49 -11.70 -8.79
C PHE A 84 11.72 -13.00 -9.57
N ARG A 85 10.67 -13.63 -10.06
CA ARG A 85 10.77 -14.82 -10.92
C ARG A 85 11.52 -14.52 -12.21
N TYR A 86 11.19 -13.43 -12.87
CA TYR A 86 11.77 -13.05 -14.14
C TYR A 86 13.23 -12.61 -14.03
N PHE A 87 13.56 -11.77 -13.06
CA PHE A 87 14.90 -11.19 -12.94
C PHE A 87 15.89 -12.08 -12.20
N PHE A 88 15.44 -12.88 -11.25
CA PHE A 88 16.32 -13.65 -10.37
C PHE A 88 16.12 -15.16 -10.47
N ASP A 89 15.14 -15.62 -11.22
CA ASP A 89 14.83 -17.05 -11.36
C ASP A 89 14.66 -17.75 -10.01
N ILE A 90 13.86 -17.13 -9.13
CA ILE A 90 13.57 -17.70 -7.81
C ILE A 90 12.79 -19.01 -7.92
N PRO A 91 12.93 -19.94 -6.95
CA PRO A 91 12.26 -21.24 -7.00
C PRO A 91 10.74 -21.10 -6.90
N THR A 92 10.04 -21.42 -7.99
CA THR A 92 8.57 -21.29 -8.08
C THR A 92 7.85 -22.23 -7.12
N GLU A 93 8.40 -23.43 -6.91
CA GLU A 93 7.87 -24.46 -6.00
C GLU A 93 7.96 -24.09 -4.52
N ARG A 94 8.70 -23.04 -4.19
CA ARG A 94 8.86 -22.49 -2.84
C ARG A 94 8.37 -21.05 -2.72
N SER A 95 7.59 -20.61 -3.68
CA SER A 95 7.09 -19.24 -3.73
C SER A 95 5.56 -19.22 -3.68
N VAL A 96 5.01 -18.32 -2.88
CA VAL A 96 3.57 -18.13 -2.74
C VAL A 96 3.23 -16.65 -2.68
N VAL A 97 2.06 -16.28 -3.18
CA VAL A 97 1.53 -14.93 -3.06
C VAL A 97 0.44 -14.90 -1.98
N ILE A 98 0.67 -14.11 -0.94
CA ILE A 98 -0.34 -13.78 0.08
C ILE A 98 -0.43 -12.27 0.12
N LYS A 99 -1.52 -11.74 -0.44
CA LYS A 99 -1.75 -10.29 -0.54
C LYS A 99 -1.88 -9.65 0.85
N ASN A 100 -1.51 -8.37 0.95
CA ASN A 100 -1.68 -7.60 2.18
C ASN A 100 -3.13 -7.61 2.66
N GLY A 101 -3.30 -7.53 3.97
CA GLY A 101 -4.60 -7.36 4.60
C GLY A 101 -4.90 -5.90 4.95
N THR A 102 -6.17 -5.61 5.17
CA THR A 102 -6.65 -4.32 5.65
C THR A 102 -7.62 -4.47 6.81
N ASN A 103 -7.85 -3.38 7.53
CA ASN A 103 -8.83 -3.34 8.60
C ASN A 103 -10.27 -3.35 8.06
N ASN A 104 -11.21 -3.66 8.95
CA ASN A 104 -12.63 -3.41 8.68
C ASN A 104 -12.94 -1.96 9.00
N PHE A 105 -13.60 -1.30 8.05
CA PHE A 105 -14.09 0.07 8.21
C PHE A 105 -15.59 0.09 8.52
N PRO A 106 -16.09 1.15 9.17
CA PRO A 106 -17.55 1.37 9.31
C PRO A 106 -18.18 1.56 7.93
N LYS A 107 -19.51 1.63 7.91
CA LYS A 107 -20.22 1.93 6.66
C LYS A 107 -19.73 3.29 6.11
N ARG A 108 -19.42 3.32 4.82
CA ARG A 108 -18.95 4.53 4.13
C ARG A 108 -19.96 5.67 4.22
N LYS A 109 -19.45 6.89 4.19
CA LYS A 109 -20.28 8.09 3.99
C LYS A 109 -20.93 8.05 2.59
N VAL A 110 -22.18 8.47 2.51
CA VAL A 110 -22.86 8.74 1.24
C VAL A 110 -22.73 10.22 0.94
N TYR A 111 -22.08 10.57 -0.16
CA TYR A 111 -21.93 11.95 -0.58
C TYR A 111 -23.28 12.55 -1.02
N LYS A 112 -23.55 13.78 -0.62
CA LYS A 112 -24.74 14.52 -1.03
C LYS A 112 -24.36 15.68 -1.92
N LYS A 113 -25.12 15.88 -2.99
CA LYS A 113 -24.88 16.97 -3.94
C LYS A 113 -24.83 18.34 -3.25
N GLY A 114 -23.75 19.07 -3.52
CA GLY A 114 -23.55 20.41 -2.97
C GLY A 114 -22.71 20.44 -1.68
N GLU A 115 -22.40 19.31 -1.06
CA GLU A 115 -21.41 19.25 0.02
C GLU A 115 -19.99 19.48 -0.52
N PRO A 116 -19.06 20.02 0.30
CA PRO A 116 -17.64 20.03 -0.05
C PRO A 116 -17.12 18.62 -0.29
N ILE A 117 -16.32 18.45 -1.34
CA ILE A 117 -15.68 17.17 -1.68
C ILE A 117 -14.31 17.15 -1.00
N LYS A 118 -14.12 16.19 -0.11
CA LYS A 118 -12.90 15.99 0.64
C LYS A 118 -12.01 14.95 0.00
N ILE A 119 -10.81 15.36 -0.38
CA ILE A 119 -9.78 14.48 -0.93
C ILE A 119 -8.77 14.16 0.15
N LEU A 120 -8.37 12.90 0.23
CA LEU A 120 -7.28 12.41 1.06
C LEU A 120 -6.04 12.09 0.21
N HIS A 121 -4.87 12.56 0.67
CA HIS A 121 -3.56 12.05 0.25
C HIS A 121 -2.69 11.78 1.47
N HIS A 122 -2.29 10.50 1.71
CA HIS A 122 -1.51 10.13 2.90
C HIS A 122 -0.30 9.24 2.60
N ASN A 123 0.44 9.61 1.60
CA ASN A 123 1.66 8.91 1.19
C ASN A 123 2.91 9.74 1.51
N THR A 124 4.06 9.09 1.56
CA THR A 124 5.34 9.79 1.71
C THR A 124 5.58 10.76 0.54
N PRO A 125 6.31 11.88 0.75
CA PRO A 125 6.35 12.97 -0.23
C PRO A 125 6.94 12.59 -1.60
N TRP A 126 7.83 11.58 -1.66
CA TRP A 126 8.41 11.09 -2.91
C TRP A 126 7.51 10.15 -3.71
N ARG A 127 6.29 9.86 -3.23
CA ARG A 127 5.36 8.92 -3.87
C ARG A 127 4.27 9.60 -4.70
N GLY A 128 4.48 10.84 -5.15
CA GLY A 128 3.55 11.54 -6.04
C GLY A 128 2.90 12.79 -5.46
N LEU A 129 3.34 13.29 -4.28
CA LEU A 129 2.83 14.55 -3.71
C LEU A 129 2.97 15.72 -4.69
N ASN A 130 4.11 15.81 -5.41
CA ASN A 130 4.34 16.84 -6.42
C ASN A 130 3.28 16.81 -7.54
N VAL A 131 2.84 15.63 -7.96
CA VAL A 131 1.81 15.48 -9.01
C VAL A 131 0.44 15.90 -8.48
N VAL A 132 0.11 15.48 -7.26
CA VAL A 132 -1.17 15.86 -6.62
C VAL A 132 -1.27 17.35 -6.42
N LEU A 133 -0.21 18.02 -5.92
CA LEU A 133 -0.21 19.46 -5.71
C LEU A 133 -0.35 20.25 -7.02
N ARG A 134 0.31 19.79 -8.09
CA ARG A 134 0.14 20.38 -9.43
C ARG A 134 -1.28 20.17 -9.96
N ALA A 135 -1.86 18.98 -9.75
CA ALA A 135 -3.26 18.73 -10.11
C ALA A 135 -4.21 19.71 -9.39
N MET A 136 -3.99 19.94 -8.08
CA MET A 136 -4.80 20.88 -7.30
C MET A 136 -4.69 22.35 -7.78
N GLN A 137 -3.59 22.74 -8.41
CA GLN A 137 -3.46 24.06 -9.05
C GLN A 137 -4.37 24.24 -10.28
N GLU A 138 -4.65 23.14 -10.99
CA GLU A 138 -5.51 23.15 -12.18
C GLU A 138 -7.01 23.12 -11.83
N ILE A 139 -7.36 22.67 -10.62
CA ILE A 139 -8.76 22.54 -10.18
C ILE A 139 -9.37 23.91 -9.91
N LYS A 140 -10.50 24.17 -10.57
CA LYS A 140 -11.21 25.46 -10.47
C LYS A 140 -12.41 25.41 -9.52
N ASN A 141 -12.90 24.21 -9.21
CA ASN A 141 -14.04 24.05 -8.29
C ASN A 141 -13.61 24.33 -6.84
N PRO A 142 -14.07 25.42 -6.20
CA PRO A 142 -13.67 25.79 -4.85
C PRO A 142 -14.20 24.84 -3.76
N ASN A 143 -15.15 23.97 -4.12
CA ASN A 143 -15.71 22.98 -3.19
C ASN A 143 -14.86 21.71 -3.11
N ILE A 144 -13.77 21.59 -3.88
CA ILE A 144 -12.85 20.46 -3.84
C ILE A 144 -11.66 20.84 -2.94
N ILE A 145 -11.50 20.12 -1.84
CA ILE A 145 -10.48 20.39 -0.81
C ILE A 145 -9.64 19.16 -0.59
N LEU A 146 -8.31 19.31 -0.62
CA LEU A 146 -7.34 18.24 -0.38
C LEU A 146 -6.74 18.36 1.03
N ASP A 147 -6.83 17.29 1.80
CA ASP A 147 -6.07 17.10 3.03
C ASP A 147 -4.82 16.25 2.75
N VAL A 148 -3.65 16.79 3.08
CA VAL A 148 -2.34 16.16 2.85
C VAL A 148 -1.73 15.71 4.16
N TYR A 149 -1.66 14.39 4.36
CA TYR A 149 -0.95 13.74 5.46
C TYR A 149 0.36 13.14 4.91
N SER A 150 1.31 13.99 4.60
CA SER A 150 2.58 13.58 3.99
C SER A 150 3.77 14.05 4.82
N SER A 151 4.66 13.11 5.17
CA SER A 151 5.86 13.38 5.95
C SER A 151 6.81 12.20 5.88
N THR A 152 8.10 12.47 6.07
CA THR A 152 9.12 11.42 6.25
C THR A 152 9.11 10.83 7.67
N GLN A 153 8.35 11.43 8.61
CA GLN A 153 8.23 11.04 10.01
C GLN A 153 7.77 9.58 10.21
N VAL A 154 7.04 9.01 9.25
CA VAL A 154 6.59 7.61 9.28
C VAL A 154 7.76 6.62 9.45
N TYR A 155 8.96 6.98 9.00
CA TYR A 155 10.18 6.18 9.16
C TYR A 155 10.99 6.53 10.41
N GLY A 156 10.42 7.30 11.34
CA GLY A 156 11.01 7.67 12.62
C GLY A 156 11.78 8.99 12.61
N ASP A 157 12.12 9.46 13.81
CA ASP A 157 12.73 10.78 14.00
C ASP A 157 14.12 10.90 13.36
N ALA A 158 14.91 9.84 13.40
CA ALA A 158 16.24 9.83 12.80
C ALA A 158 16.17 9.95 11.28
N PHE A 159 15.24 9.23 10.64
CA PHE A 159 15.03 9.32 9.19
C PHE A 159 14.55 10.72 8.79
N LYS A 160 13.58 11.27 9.51
CA LYS A 160 13.09 12.63 9.29
C LYS A 160 14.20 13.65 9.35
N LYS A 161 15.01 13.62 10.40
CA LYS A 161 16.12 14.57 10.61
C LYS A 161 17.09 14.64 9.41
N HIS A 162 17.29 13.51 8.70
CA HIS A 162 18.26 13.45 7.59
C HIS A 162 17.62 13.61 6.21
N ASN A 163 16.30 13.42 6.07
CA ASN A 163 15.67 13.31 4.77
C ASN A 163 14.52 14.29 4.52
N ASP A 164 14.01 15.00 5.53
CA ASP A 164 12.80 15.82 5.40
C ASP A 164 13.06 17.15 4.66
N ASP A 165 14.27 17.71 4.81
CA ASP A 165 14.61 19.03 4.28
C ASP A 165 14.44 19.13 2.75
N GLN A 166 14.72 18.07 2.02
CA GLN A 166 14.57 18.05 0.56
C GLN A 166 13.12 18.17 0.11
N PHE A 167 12.14 17.89 0.99
CA PHE A 167 10.72 17.97 0.69
C PHE A 167 10.04 19.25 1.20
N LYS A 168 10.76 20.11 1.92
CA LYS A 168 10.24 21.40 2.39
C LYS A 168 9.59 22.24 1.28
N PRO A 169 10.17 22.36 0.07
CA PRO A 169 9.52 23.10 -1.01
C PRO A 169 8.13 22.56 -1.37
N LEU A 170 7.91 21.24 -1.31
CA LEU A 170 6.57 20.65 -1.55
C LEU A 170 5.61 20.97 -0.40
N TYR A 171 6.08 20.96 0.83
CA TYR A 171 5.24 21.30 1.99
C TYR A 171 4.84 22.78 1.97
N GLU A 172 5.76 23.67 1.62
CA GLU A 172 5.51 25.10 1.44
C GLU A 172 4.53 25.35 0.29
N GLN A 173 4.69 24.67 -0.84
CA GLN A 173 3.73 24.70 -1.96
C GLN A 173 2.33 24.27 -1.50
N ALA A 174 2.22 23.15 -0.75
CA ALA A 174 0.95 22.68 -0.22
C ALA A 174 0.26 23.74 0.67
N GLN A 175 1.02 24.42 1.52
CA GLN A 175 0.51 25.47 2.41
C GLN A 175 0.06 26.76 1.69
N GLN A 176 0.57 27.01 0.48
CA GLN A 176 0.22 28.17 -0.32
C GLN A 176 -1.05 27.98 -1.18
N LEU A 177 -1.47 26.76 -1.40
CA LEU A 177 -2.64 26.45 -2.23
C LEU A 177 -3.92 26.63 -1.41
N PRO A 178 -4.90 27.44 -1.88
CA PRO A 178 -6.10 27.79 -1.12
C PRO A 178 -7.06 26.61 -0.91
N ASN A 179 -6.94 25.56 -1.76
CA ASN A 179 -7.75 24.34 -1.73
C ASN A 179 -6.99 23.12 -1.17
N VAL A 180 -5.87 23.35 -0.45
CA VAL A 180 -5.04 22.32 0.15
C VAL A 180 -4.80 22.60 1.64
N ASN A 181 -5.09 21.64 2.48
CA ASN A 181 -4.74 21.63 3.89
C ASN A 181 -3.52 20.73 4.10
N TYR A 182 -2.34 21.29 4.31
CA TYR A 182 -1.16 20.51 4.67
C TYR A 182 -1.16 20.23 6.18
N ILE A 183 -1.42 18.97 6.54
CA ILE A 183 -1.54 18.54 7.94
C ILE A 183 -0.24 17.89 8.43
N GLY A 184 0.55 17.33 7.52
CA GLY A 184 1.79 16.64 7.84
C GLY A 184 1.58 15.26 8.44
N TYR A 185 2.43 14.84 9.39
CA TYR A 185 2.36 13.52 9.98
C TYR A 185 1.18 13.36 10.94
N LYS A 186 0.47 12.24 10.76
CA LYS A 186 -0.43 11.66 11.75
C LYS A 186 -0.15 10.16 11.88
N PRO A 187 -0.38 9.55 13.06
CA PRO A 187 -0.32 8.10 13.20
C PRO A 187 -1.30 7.39 12.27
N ASN A 188 -0.97 6.18 11.83
CA ASN A 188 -1.83 5.44 10.88
C ASN A 188 -3.23 5.20 11.45
N GLU A 189 -3.35 4.96 12.76
CA GLU A 189 -4.63 4.79 13.44
C GLU A 189 -5.55 5.99 13.26
N TYR A 190 -5.00 7.20 13.36
CA TYR A 190 -5.75 8.43 13.13
C TYR A 190 -6.28 8.50 11.68
N ILE A 191 -5.44 8.14 10.70
CA ILE A 191 -5.85 8.14 9.30
C ILE A 191 -6.97 7.12 9.07
N LEU A 192 -6.83 5.90 9.63
CA LEU A 192 -7.84 4.85 9.49
C LEU A 192 -9.17 5.21 10.14
N GLU A 193 -9.14 5.86 11.32
CA GLU A 193 -10.33 6.31 12.02
C GLU A 193 -11.14 7.34 11.23
N HIS A 194 -10.43 8.22 10.48
CA HIS A 194 -11.04 9.30 9.69
C HIS A 194 -11.17 8.99 8.21
N MET A 195 -10.75 7.80 7.75
CA MET A 195 -10.73 7.45 6.33
C MET A 195 -12.11 7.57 5.67
N THR A 196 -13.17 7.18 6.36
CA THR A 196 -14.55 7.25 5.84
C THR A 196 -15.15 8.67 5.82
N ASP A 197 -14.44 9.67 6.33
CA ASP A 197 -14.85 11.08 6.25
C ASP A 197 -14.49 11.70 4.88
N TYR A 198 -13.68 11.00 4.08
CA TYR A 198 -13.23 11.43 2.77
C TYR A 198 -14.10 10.85 1.65
N ASP A 199 -14.23 11.63 0.58
CA ASP A 199 -14.99 11.26 -0.60
C ASP A 199 -14.09 10.67 -1.68
N LEU A 200 -12.87 11.23 -1.84
CA LEU A 200 -11.87 10.77 -2.81
C LEU A 200 -10.53 10.47 -2.12
N TYR A 201 -9.83 9.48 -2.60
CA TYR A 201 -8.42 9.24 -2.32
C TYR A 201 -7.62 9.36 -3.62
N VAL A 202 -6.66 10.31 -3.66
CA VAL A 202 -5.92 10.62 -4.88
C VAL A 202 -4.47 10.26 -4.73
N TYR A 203 -4.03 9.29 -5.53
CA TYR A 203 -2.67 8.76 -5.51
C TYR A 203 -2.10 8.50 -6.90
N PRO A 204 -1.69 9.53 -7.66
CA PRO A 204 -0.94 9.38 -8.91
C PRO A 204 0.52 9.00 -8.61
N SER A 205 0.76 7.73 -8.34
CA SER A 205 2.07 7.26 -7.87
C SER A 205 3.18 7.51 -8.90
N VAL A 206 4.32 8.01 -8.41
CA VAL A 206 5.59 8.04 -9.14
C VAL A 206 6.56 6.97 -8.64
N PHE A 207 6.10 6.13 -7.73
CA PHE A 207 6.83 5.01 -7.17
C PHE A 207 6.24 3.70 -7.68
N GLU A 208 7.09 2.77 -8.12
CA GLU A 208 6.66 1.46 -8.61
C GLU A 208 6.19 0.58 -7.43
N GLU A 209 4.89 0.62 -7.14
CA GLU A 209 4.31 -0.07 -5.98
C GLU A 209 4.37 -1.59 -6.11
N THR A 210 4.74 -2.25 -5.02
CA THR A 210 4.68 -3.72 -4.92
C THR A 210 3.33 -4.23 -4.42
N SER A 211 2.62 -3.43 -3.65
CA SER A 211 1.25 -3.61 -3.16
C SER A 211 0.91 -2.40 -2.29
N CYS A 212 0.12 -1.49 -2.74
CA CYS A 212 -0.17 -0.23 -2.06
C CYS A 212 -1.18 -0.42 -0.92
N VAL A 213 -0.72 -0.45 0.33
CA VAL A 213 -1.59 -0.60 1.50
C VAL A 213 -2.53 0.59 1.67
N SER A 214 -2.07 1.82 1.42
CA SER A 214 -2.90 3.02 1.54
C SER A 214 -4.07 3.04 0.54
N ALA A 215 -3.84 2.60 -0.70
CA ALA A 215 -4.92 2.45 -1.68
C ALA A 215 -5.88 1.32 -1.28
N LEU A 216 -5.34 0.19 -0.76
CA LEU A 216 -6.13 -0.91 -0.25
C LEU A 216 -7.06 -0.48 0.90
N GLU A 217 -6.56 0.34 1.82
CA GLU A 217 -7.31 0.89 2.95
C GLU A 217 -8.42 1.84 2.46
N ALA A 218 -8.11 2.74 1.53
CA ALA A 218 -9.10 3.64 0.94
C ALA A 218 -10.24 2.88 0.23
N LEU A 219 -9.90 1.85 -0.55
CA LEU A 219 -10.88 0.98 -1.21
C LEU A 219 -11.76 0.22 -0.19
N ALA A 220 -11.14 -0.30 0.88
CA ALA A 220 -11.85 -0.99 1.95
C ALA A 220 -12.74 -0.07 2.79
N ALA A 221 -12.42 1.22 2.87
CA ALA A 221 -13.25 2.24 3.48
C ALA A 221 -14.41 2.70 2.57
N GLY A 222 -14.42 2.29 1.31
CA GLY A 222 -15.43 2.72 0.32
C GLY A 222 -15.22 4.15 -0.18
N VAL A 223 -13.99 4.65 -0.09
CA VAL A 223 -13.58 5.94 -0.65
C VAL A 223 -13.33 5.77 -2.15
N HIS A 224 -13.76 6.73 -2.97
CA HIS A 224 -13.52 6.67 -4.40
C HIS A 224 -12.06 6.96 -4.73
N VAL A 225 -11.37 5.99 -5.33
CA VAL A 225 -9.93 6.07 -5.57
C VAL A 225 -9.63 6.57 -6.97
N ILE A 226 -8.71 7.54 -7.06
CA ILE A 226 -8.09 7.98 -8.33
C ILE A 226 -6.61 7.66 -8.22
N THR A 227 -6.11 6.80 -9.07
CA THR A 227 -4.71 6.37 -9.07
C THR A 227 -4.21 6.10 -10.49
N ASN A 228 -3.01 5.56 -10.62
CA ASN A 228 -2.47 5.11 -11.90
C ASN A 228 -2.15 3.61 -11.89
N ASN A 229 -1.72 3.09 -13.03
CA ASN A 229 -1.42 1.66 -13.20
C ASN A 229 0.07 1.32 -12.99
N PHE A 230 0.81 2.11 -12.21
CA PHE A 230 2.24 1.92 -12.02
C PHE A 230 2.54 0.84 -10.96
N GLY A 231 3.35 -0.14 -11.34
CA GLY A 231 3.65 -1.28 -10.49
C GLY A 231 2.43 -2.18 -10.24
N ALA A 232 2.25 -2.62 -9.01
CA ALA A 232 1.16 -3.49 -8.60
C ALA A 232 -0.17 -2.74 -8.29
N LEU A 233 -0.30 -1.46 -8.64
CA LEU A 233 -1.52 -0.69 -8.34
C LEU A 233 -2.75 -1.29 -9.04
N TYR A 234 -2.62 -1.70 -10.30
CA TYR A 234 -3.73 -2.35 -11.00
C TYR A 234 -4.14 -3.67 -10.33
N GLU A 235 -3.17 -4.48 -9.88
CA GLU A 235 -3.49 -5.71 -9.14
C GLU A 235 -4.13 -5.44 -7.78
N THR A 236 -3.66 -4.40 -7.07
CA THR A 236 -4.18 -4.04 -5.74
C THR A 236 -5.58 -3.48 -5.82
N CYS A 237 -5.84 -2.66 -6.82
CA CYS A 237 -7.06 -1.86 -6.93
C CYS A 237 -8.10 -2.46 -7.90
N ALA A 238 -7.69 -3.38 -8.78
CA ALA A 238 -8.54 -4.00 -9.82
C ALA A 238 -9.30 -2.95 -10.64
N GLU A 239 -10.55 -3.17 -10.95
CA GLU A 239 -11.40 -2.30 -11.79
C GLU A 239 -12.14 -1.21 -10.97
N TRP A 240 -11.81 -1.03 -9.68
CA TRP A 240 -12.56 -0.13 -8.81
C TRP A 240 -12.21 1.36 -8.97
N PRO A 241 -10.93 1.76 -9.16
CA PRO A 241 -10.55 3.17 -9.25
C PRO A 241 -10.79 3.79 -10.63
N VAL A 242 -10.79 5.10 -10.65
CA VAL A 242 -10.49 5.85 -11.88
C VAL A 242 -8.99 5.81 -12.09
N TYR A 243 -8.54 5.26 -13.22
CA TYR A 243 -7.13 5.21 -13.57
C TYR A 243 -6.73 6.37 -14.47
N VAL A 244 -5.66 7.06 -14.08
CA VAL A 244 -4.89 7.92 -14.98
C VAL A 244 -3.67 7.14 -15.51
N THR A 245 -3.25 7.39 -16.74
CA THR A 245 -2.09 6.72 -17.29
C THR A 245 -0.81 7.21 -16.61
N TYR A 246 0.02 6.26 -16.12
CA TYR A 246 1.35 6.63 -15.65
C TYR A 246 2.17 7.29 -16.77
N ASN A 247 2.79 8.40 -16.45
CA ASN A 247 3.62 9.17 -17.38
C ASN A 247 4.82 9.77 -16.65
N THR A 248 6.01 9.67 -17.25
CA THR A 248 7.23 10.31 -16.73
C THR A 248 7.20 11.84 -16.87
N ASN A 249 6.34 12.37 -17.76
CA ASN A 249 6.00 13.78 -17.78
C ASN A 249 4.96 14.06 -16.69
N TYR A 250 5.41 14.45 -15.50
CA TYR A 250 4.57 14.69 -14.35
C TYR A 250 3.60 15.87 -14.51
N GLU A 251 3.87 16.82 -15.41
CA GLU A 251 2.92 17.87 -15.77
C GLU A 251 1.71 17.31 -16.52
N ALA A 252 1.96 16.40 -17.49
CA ALA A 252 0.88 15.73 -18.18
C ALA A 252 0.07 14.87 -17.22
N MET A 253 0.73 14.08 -16.38
CA MET A 253 0.05 13.24 -15.38
C MET A 253 -0.76 14.07 -14.36
N ALA A 254 -0.28 15.26 -13.98
CA ALA A 254 -1.01 16.17 -13.11
C ALA A 254 -2.28 16.72 -13.77
N ARG A 255 -2.23 17.12 -15.05
CA ARG A 255 -3.44 17.54 -15.80
C ARG A 255 -4.46 16.43 -15.93
N ASP A 256 -4.02 15.21 -16.23
CA ASP A 256 -4.91 14.04 -16.31
C ASP A 256 -5.52 13.72 -14.94
N THR A 257 -4.74 13.85 -13.87
CA THR A 257 -5.22 13.68 -12.49
C THR A 257 -6.26 14.76 -12.13
N ALA A 258 -6.02 16.03 -12.47
CA ALA A 258 -6.98 17.10 -12.24
C ALA A 258 -8.29 16.86 -12.98
N ALA A 259 -8.22 16.48 -14.25
CA ALA A 259 -9.41 16.12 -15.03
C ALA A 259 -10.17 14.95 -14.42
N ALA A 260 -9.47 13.91 -13.97
CA ALA A 260 -10.08 12.76 -13.30
C ALA A 260 -10.77 13.16 -11.98
N ILE A 261 -10.17 14.06 -11.19
CA ILE A 261 -10.78 14.59 -9.96
C ILE A 261 -12.06 15.36 -10.28
N GLU A 262 -12.04 16.27 -11.26
CA GLU A 262 -13.23 17.06 -11.62
C GLU A 262 -14.36 16.20 -12.18
N VAL A 263 -14.04 15.21 -13.00
CA VAL A 263 -15.01 14.23 -13.51
C VAL A 263 -15.60 13.41 -12.36
N ALA A 264 -14.77 12.82 -11.51
CA ALA A 264 -15.24 12.04 -10.35
C ALA A 264 -16.13 12.91 -9.43
N ALA A 265 -15.74 14.16 -9.17
CA ALA A 265 -16.49 15.11 -8.38
C ALA A 265 -17.87 15.40 -8.97
N SER A 266 -17.99 15.50 -10.30
CA SER A 266 -19.24 15.82 -10.99
C SER A 266 -20.29 14.70 -10.88
N TYR A 267 -19.87 13.44 -10.81
CA TYR A 267 -20.74 12.25 -10.76
C TYR A 267 -20.86 11.64 -9.36
N LEU A 268 -20.10 12.14 -8.36
CA LEU A 268 -20.00 11.51 -7.05
C LEU A 268 -21.37 11.34 -6.35
N HIS A 269 -22.34 12.21 -6.62
CA HIS A 269 -23.69 12.16 -6.05
C HIS A 269 -24.65 11.22 -6.77
N GLU A 270 -24.27 10.67 -7.92
CA GLU A 270 -25.12 9.80 -8.72
C GLU A 270 -25.24 8.40 -8.10
N ASP A 271 -26.43 7.83 -8.14
CA ASP A 271 -26.74 6.54 -7.50
C ASP A 271 -25.80 5.43 -7.98
N PHE A 272 -25.51 5.38 -9.29
CA PHE A 272 -24.64 4.35 -9.84
C PHE A 272 -23.20 4.40 -9.29
N ILE A 273 -22.70 5.59 -8.94
CA ILE A 273 -21.39 5.74 -8.26
C ILE A 273 -21.52 5.31 -6.79
N GLN A 274 -22.61 5.69 -6.13
CA GLN A 274 -22.83 5.30 -4.75
C GLN A 274 -22.93 3.77 -4.59
N ASP A 275 -23.62 3.11 -5.50
CA ASP A 275 -23.73 1.65 -5.57
C ASP A 275 -22.37 1.00 -5.85
N HIS A 276 -21.60 1.54 -6.81
CA HIS A 276 -20.24 1.07 -7.10
C HIS A 276 -19.34 1.12 -5.86
N LEU A 277 -19.35 2.23 -5.12
CA LEU A 277 -18.52 2.38 -3.92
C LEU A 277 -18.99 1.47 -2.75
N GLU A 278 -20.28 1.19 -2.66
CA GLU A 278 -20.81 0.23 -1.68
C GLU A 278 -20.35 -1.20 -2.00
N GLU A 279 -20.43 -1.61 -3.26
CA GLU A 279 -19.93 -2.92 -3.69
C GLU A 279 -18.41 -3.03 -3.57
N GLN A 280 -17.66 -1.96 -3.88
CA GLN A 280 -16.23 -1.87 -3.62
C GLN A 280 -15.92 -2.15 -2.14
N GLN A 281 -16.58 -1.45 -1.21
CA GLN A 281 -16.38 -1.65 0.23
C GLN A 281 -16.68 -3.10 0.64
N LYS A 282 -17.79 -3.68 0.17
CA LYS A 282 -18.16 -5.07 0.43
C LYS A 282 -17.11 -6.05 -0.09
N PHE A 283 -16.59 -5.82 -1.29
CA PHE A 283 -15.55 -6.66 -1.90
C PHE A 283 -14.28 -6.67 -1.06
N TYR A 284 -13.74 -5.50 -0.72
CA TYR A 284 -12.49 -5.44 0.07
C TYR A 284 -12.69 -5.95 1.48
N LYS A 285 -13.80 -5.66 2.12
CA LYS A 285 -14.17 -6.22 3.42
C LYS A 285 -14.24 -7.75 3.40
N ARG A 286 -14.70 -8.35 2.31
CA ARG A 286 -14.82 -9.81 2.18
C ARG A 286 -13.49 -10.49 1.91
N PHE A 287 -12.66 -9.94 1.03
CA PHE A 287 -11.49 -10.65 0.50
C PHE A 287 -10.15 -10.19 1.09
N TYR A 288 -10.09 -8.99 1.67
CA TYR A 288 -8.83 -8.39 2.14
C TYR A 288 -8.78 -8.13 3.64
N ASN A 289 -9.86 -8.42 4.40
CA ASN A 289 -9.82 -8.28 5.85
C ASN A 289 -8.80 -9.25 6.48
N TRP A 290 -8.27 -8.87 7.64
CA TRP A 290 -7.24 -9.64 8.32
C TRP A 290 -7.71 -11.01 8.85
N GLN A 291 -9.00 -11.22 9.11
CA GLN A 291 -9.51 -12.56 9.44
C GLN A 291 -9.28 -13.51 8.26
N LYS A 292 -9.63 -13.08 7.04
CA LYS A 292 -9.40 -13.85 5.82
C LYS A 292 -7.91 -14.05 5.56
N LYS A 293 -7.09 -12.99 5.69
CA LYS A 293 -5.64 -13.08 5.47
C LYS A 293 -4.95 -13.94 6.53
N GLY A 294 -5.37 -13.88 7.78
CA GLY A 294 -4.90 -14.79 8.83
C GLY A 294 -5.15 -16.25 8.49
N MET A 295 -6.34 -16.59 8.00
CA MET A 295 -6.67 -17.95 7.54
C MET A 295 -5.78 -18.40 6.36
N GLU A 296 -5.51 -17.53 5.39
CA GLU A 296 -4.61 -17.82 4.27
C GLU A 296 -3.18 -18.09 4.77
N TRP A 297 -2.69 -17.26 5.70
CA TRP A 297 -1.40 -17.47 6.35
C TRP A 297 -1.36 -18.77 7.15
N GLU A 298 -2.37 -19.06 7.97
CA GLU A 298 -2.40 -20.31 8.74
C GLU A 298 -2.40 -21.56 7.84
N SER A 299 -3.17 -21.53 6.75
CA SER A 299 -3.20 -22.62 5.78
C SER A 299 -1.82 -22.86 5.17
N PHE A 300 -1.15 -21.77 4.74
CA PHE A 300 0.19 -21.83 4.20
C PHE A 300 1.20 -22.34 5.25
N LEU A 301 1.21 -21.81 6.46
CA LEU A 301 2.15 -22.18 7.51
C LEU A 301 2.01 -23.63 7.93
N ARG A 302 0.78 -24.16 8.05
CA ARG A 302 0.54 -25.59 8.31
C ARG A 302 1.15 -26.48 7.23
N GLY A 303 1.01 -26.11 5.96
CA GLY A 303 1.62 -26.82 4.83
C GLY A 303 3.15 -26.81 4.93
N ALA A 304 3.75 -25.65 5.10
CA ALA A 304 5.20 -25.46 5.17
C ALA A 304 5.85 -26.21 6.38
N ILE A 305 5.21 -26.15 7.54
CA ILE A 305 5.66 -26.88 8.74
C ILE A 305 5.56 -28.39 8.54
N ASN A 306 4.48 -28.89 7.96
CA ASN A 306 4.31 -30.33 7.71
C ASN A 306 5.34 -30.85 6.70
N GLU A 307 5.61 -30.13 5.63
CA GLU A 307 6.65 -30.48 4.66
C GLU A 307 8.03 -30.59 5.31
N ARG A 308 8.40 -29.63 6.17
CA ARG A 308 9.66 -29.69 6.91
C ARG A 308 9.73 -30.91 7.81
N LYS A 309 8.66 -31.24 8.56
CA LYS A 309 8.62 -32.43 9.43
C LYS A 309 8.80 -33.75 8.65
N GLN A 310 8.29 -33.80 7.41
CA GLN A 310 8.48 -34.98 6.53
C GLN A 310 9.92 -35.11 6.04
N LYS A 311 10.61 -33.99 5.74
CA LYS A 311 12.01 -33.99 5.31
C LYS A 311 13.01 -34.35 6.42
N LEU A 312 12.62 -34.21 7.69
CA LEU A 312 13.45 -34.54 8.86
C LEU A 312 13.25 -35.96 9.36
N ARG A 313 12.27 -36.70 8.82
CA ARG A 313 12.04 -38.12 9.06
C ARG A 313 12.76 -38.96 8.03
#